data_91b22fc9794d765bdcba260a2dc33b00
#
_entry.id   91b22fc9794d765bdcba260a2dc33b00
#
_cell.length_a   1.000
_cell.length_b   1.000
_cell.length_c   1.000
_cell.angle_alpha   90.00
_cell.angle_beta   90.00
_cell.angle_gamma   90.00
#
_symmetry.space_group_name_H-M   'P 1'
#
loop_
_entity.id
_entity.type
_entity.pdbx_description
1 polymer ?
#
loop_
_entity_poly.entity_id
_entity_poly.type
_entity_poly.pdbx_seq_one_letter_code
_entity_poly.pdbx_strand_id
1 'polypeptide(L)'
;MSSQLNITNKMDAYQIIEKVRSGGKIERGTNEVTKAIERGTAKFVAYASDVEPKEIVQHLPILCKEKKIPCLEADSKQKLGIAAGLPVSTSSVAVIDAGEAEEDIKTLVSEK
;
A
#
# COMPACT_ATOMS: atom_id res chain seq x y z
N MET A 1 14.95 13.76 -20.83
CA MET A 1 15.04 13.52 -20.35
C MET A 1 15.03 13.55 -19.13
N SER A 2 15.05 13.75 -18.85
CA SER A 2 15.06 14.09 -17.50
C SER A 2 13.86 13.70 -16.73
N SER A 3 12.72 13.78 -17.28
CA SER A 3 11.50 13.38 -16.58
C SER A 3 11.51 11.92 -16.20
N GLN A 4 12.17 11.10 -16.95
CA GLN A 4 12.27 9.71 -16.59
C GLN A 4 12.96 9.51 -15.28
N LEU A 5 13.92 10.36 -15.00
CA LEU A 5 14.65 10.24 -13.76
C LEU A 5 13.74 10.43 -12.59
N ASN A 6 12.81 11.38 -12.72
CA ASN A 6 11.87 11.63 -11.65
C ASN A 6 10.97 10.43 -11.39
N ILE A 7 10.57 9.80 -12.46
CA ILE A 7 9.71 8.63 -12.35
C ILE A 7 10.43 7.50 -11.63
N THR A 8 11.68 7.31 -11.97
CA THR A 8 12.43 6.19 -11.40
C THR A 8 12.76 6.40 -9.95
N ASN A 9 12.65 7.63 -9.45
CA ASN A 9 12.94 7.88 -8.05
C ASN A 9 11.82 7.46 -7.13
N LYS A 10 10.63 7.22 -7.67
CA LYS A 10 9.50 6.81 -6.85
C LYS A 10 9.30 5.33 -6.94
N MET A 11 9.12 4.71 -5.80
CA MET A 11 8.77 3.32 -5.75
C MET A 11 7.26 3.18 -5.92
N ASP A 12 6.83 2.20 -6.68
CA ASP A 12 5.40 1.94 -6.78
C ASP A 12 4.95 1.10 -5.59
N ALA A 13 3.65 0.84 -5.51
CA ALA A 13 3.08 0.13 -4.38
C ALA A 13 3.69 -1.26 -4.24
N TYR A 14 3.93 -1.93 -5.35
CA TYR A 14 4.48 -3.28 -5.31
C TYR A 14 5.87 -3.30 -4.71
N GLN A 15 6.70 -2.37 -5.10
CA GLN A 15 8.07 -2.32 -4.61
C GLN A 15 8.11 -2.06 -3.11
N ILE A 16 7.26 -1.18 -2.64
CA ILE A 16 7.22 -0.86 -1.22
C ILE A 16 6.79 -2.09 -0.42
N ILE A 17 5.75 -2.77 -0.89
CA ILE A 17 5.26 -3.96 -0.20
C ILE A 17 6.31 -5.06 -0.18
N GLU A 18 7.01 -5.25 -1.30
CA GLU A 18 8.06 -6.26 -1.36
C GLU A 18 9.17 -5.96 -0.36
N LYS A 19 9.51 -4.69 -0.24
CA LYS A 19 10.57 -4.30 0.68
C LYS A 19 10.16 -4.49 2.13
N VAL A 20 8.91 -4.13 2.44
CA VAL A 20 8.38 -4.32 3.79
C VAL A 20 8.37 -5.78 4.17
N ARG A 21 8.01 -6.64 3.23
CA ARG A 21 7.84 -8.06 3.50
C ARG A 21 9.12 -8.71 4.01
N SER A 22 10.27 -8.20 3.64
CA SER A 22 11.53 -8.82 4.03
C SER A 22 11.93 -8.53 5.47
N GLY A 23 11.37 -7.50 6.10
CA GLY A 23 11.74 -7.20 7.48
C GLY A 23 10.69 -6.49 8.28
N GLY A 24 9.53 -6.25 7.68
CA GLY A 24 8.45 -5.56 8.36
C GLY A 24 7.25 -6.46 8.58
N LYS A 25 6.10 -5.83 8.75
CA LYS A 25 4.88 -6.55 9.03
C LYS A 25 3.74 -5.96 8.23
N ILE A 26 2.92 -6.81 7.62
CA ILE A 26 1.78 -6.36 6.83
C ILE A 26 0.51 -7.10 7.26
N GLU A 27 -0.63 -6.44 7.01
CA GLU A 27 -1.95 -7.04 7.11
C GLU A 27 -2.54 -7.04 5.71
N ARG A 28 -3.38 -8.03 5.42
CA ARG A 28 -3.97 -8.15 4.09
C ARG A 28 -5.47 -8.31 4.21
N GLY A 29 -6.15 -7.96 3.11
CA GLY A 29 -7.60 -8.07 3.07
C GLY A 29 -8.27 -6.81 3.52
N THR A 30 -9.44 -6.51 2.89
CA THR A 30 -10.10 -5.23 3.13
C THR A 30 -10.47 -5.03 4.59
N ASN A 31 -10.98 -6.07 5.24
CA ASN A 31 -11.42 -5.93 6.63
C ASN A 31 -10.25 -5.60 7.56
N GLU A 32 -9.15 -6.32 7.41
CA GLU A 32 -7.98 -6.10 8.27
C GLU A 32 -7.35 -4.76 7.97
N VAL A 33 -7.27 -4.40 6.69
CA VAL A 33 -6.70 -3.12 6.29
C VAL A 33 -7.54 -1.98 6.85
N THR A 34 -8.87 -2.09 6.74
CA THR A 34 -9.75 -1.06 7.28
C THR A 34 -9.55 -0.89 8.77
N LYS A 35 -9.45 -1.99 9.50
CA LYS A 35 -9.23 -1.92 10.94
C LYS A 35 -7.90 -1.26 11.27
N ALA A 36 -6.86 -1.58 10.52
CA ALA A 36 -5.55 -0.99 10.75
C ALA A 36 -5.58 0.52 10.54
N ILE A 37 -6.29 0.98 9.50
CA ILE A 37 -6.42 2.40 9.25
C ILE A 37 -7.17 3.08 10.40
N GLU A 38 -8.29 2.49 10.82
CA GLU A 38 -9.12 3.09 11.86
C GLU A 38 -8.40 3.16 13.19
N ARG A 39 -7.56 2.16 13.47
CA ARG A 39 -6.79 2.15 14.71
C ARG A 39 -5.57 3.05 14.65
N GLY A 40 -5.22 3.52 13.46
CA GLY A 40 -4.03 4.35 13.29
C GLY A 40 -2.74 3.56 13.32
N THR A 41 -2.79 2.24 13.14
CA THR A 41 -1.59 1.40 13.16
C THR A 41 -0.98 1.22 11.78
N ALA A 42 -1.71 1.53 10.72
CA ALA A 42 -1.20 1.39 9.36
C ALA A 42 -0.23 2.52 9.04
N LYS A 43 0.92 2.17 8.50
CA LYS A 43 1.91 3.15 8.05
C LYS A 43 1.76 3.49 6.57
N PHE A 44 1.22 2.57 5.81
CA PHE A 44 1.06 2.71 4.38
C PHE A 44 0.01 1.70 3.94
N VAL A 45 -0.78 2.07 2.93
CA VAL A 45 -1.84 1.19 2.42
C VAL A 45 -1.75 1.14 0.91
N ALA A 46 -1.90 -0.04 0.34
CA ALA A 46 -2.02 -0.24 -1.09
C ALA A 46 -3.32 -1.00 -1.34
N TYR A 47 -4.05 -0.60 -2.37
CA TYR A 47 -5.29 -1.28 -2.74
C TYR A 47 -5.32 -1.50 -4.24
N ALA A 48 -5.99 -2.57 -4.65
CA ALA A 48 -6.04 -2.93 -6.07
C ALA A 48 -7.26 -2.29 -6.71
N SER A 49 -7.08 -1.78 -7.93
CA SER A 49 -8.17 -1.12 -8.66
C SER A 49 -9.04 -2.10 -9.43
N ASP A 50 -8.59 -3.34 -9.60
CA ASP A 50 -9.33 -4.33 -10.38
C ASP A 50 -10.19 -5.25 -9.51
N VAL A 51 -10.51 -4.83 -8.31
CA VAL A 51 -11.39 -5.58 -7.41
C VAL A 51 -12.85 -5.38 -7.80
N GLU A 52 -13.62 -6.46 -7.76
CA GLU A 52 -15.04 -6.42 -8.05
C GLU A 52 -15.82 -6.96 -6.87
N PRO A 53 -16.84 -6.26 -6.37
CA PRO A 53 -17.21 -4.89 -6.76
C PRO A 53 -16.23 -3.86 -6.21
N LYS A 54 -16.18 -2.72 -6.88
CA LYS A 54 -15.20 -1.69 -6.49
C LYS A 54 -15.47 -1.11 -5.11
N GLU A 55 -16.70 -1.21 -4.65
CA GLU A 55 -17.07 -0.69 -3.34
C GLU A 55 -16.23 -1.30 -2.22
N ILE A 56 -15.69 -2.49 -2.46
CA ILE A 56 -14.90 -3.18 -1.43
C ILE A 56 -13.68 -2.32 -1.04
N VAL A 57 -13.08 -1.61 -1.99
CA VAL A 57 -11.87 -0.85 -1.71
C VAL A 57 -12.05 0.67 -1.84
N GLN A 58 -13.22 1.13 -2.27
CA GLN A 58 -13.42 2.56 -2.50
C GLN A 58 -13.25 3.40 -1.25
N HIS A 59 -13.57 2.84 -0.10
CA HIS A 59 -13.48 3.60 1.15
C HIS A 59 -12.04 3.73 1.67
N LEU A 60 -11.13 2.92 1.15
CA LEU A 60 -9.77 2.88 1.70
C LEU A 60 -9.01 4.20 1.50
N PRO A 61 -8.99 4.77 0.28
CA PRO A 61 -8.26 6.04 0.14
C PRO A 61 -8.90 7.17 0.94
N ILE A 62 -10.20 7.14 1.11
CA ILE A 62 -10.90 8.16 1.90
C ILE A 62 -10.49 8.07 3.37
N LEU A 63 -10.50 6.86 3.92
CA LEU A 63 -10.09 6.64 5.31
C LEU A 63 -8.62 7.01 5.50
N CYS A 64 -7.78 6.63 4.56
CA CYS A 64 -6.36 6.95 4.66
C CYS A 64 -6.15 8.45 4.70
N LYS A 65 -6.89 9.18 3.88
CA LYS A 65 -6.77 10.63 3.85
C LYS A 65 -7.18 11.22 5.20
N GLU A 66 -8.25 10.71 5.79
CA GLU A 66 -8.71 11.20 7.09
C GLU A 66 -7.69 10.94 8.19
N LYS A 67 -7.00 9.82 8.10
CA LYS A 67 -6.02 9.45 9.11
C LYS A 67 -4.60 9.86 8.75
N LYS A 68 -4.43 10.53 7.61
CA LYS A 68 -3.13 11.01 7.14
C LYS A 68 -2.15 9.87 6.90
N ILE A 69 -2.65 8.79 6.34
CA ILE A 69 -1.85 7.60 6.01
C ILE A 69 -1.61 7.59 4.51
N PRO A 70 -0.36 7.42 4.05
CA PRO A 70 -0.10 7.34 2.61
C PRO A 70 -0.78 6.12 2.01
N CYS A 71 -1.35 6.31 0.83
CA CYS A 71 -2.14 5.29 0.17
C CYS A 71 -1.86 5.34 -1.33
N LEU A 72 -1.59 4.19 -1.93
CA LEU A 72 -1.36 4.10 -3.36
C LEU A 72 -2.28 3.07 -3.97
N GLU A 73 -2.67 3.32 -5.22
CA GLU A 73 -3.49 2.39 -5.98
C GLU A 73 -2.59 1.46 -6.78
N ALA A 74 -2.92 0.18 -6.76
CA ALA A 74 -2.24 -0.84 -7.56
C ALA A 74 -3.20 -1.27 -8.66
N ASP A 75 -2.65 -1.61 -9.82
CA ASP A 75 -3.49 -1.94 -10.97
C ASP A 75 -3.92 -3.41 -11.00
N SER A 76 -3.36 -4.25 -10.13
CA SER A 76 -3.66 -5.68 -10.17
C SER A 76 -3.64 -6.29 -8.78
N LYS A 77 -4.76 -6.89 -8.39
CA LYS A 77 -4.84 -7.60 -7.12
C LYS A 77 -3.93 -8.80 -7.10
N GLN A 78 -3.73 -9.40 -8.26
CA GLN A 78 -2.85 -10.56 -8.36
C GLN A 78 -1.40 -10.17 -8.11
N LYS A 79 -0.96 -9.09 -8.74
CA LYS A 79 0.40 -8.61 -8.52
C LYS A 79 0.59 -8.13 -7.09
N LEU A 80 -0.43 -7.53 -6.52
CA LEU A 80 -0.36 -7.06 -5.14
C LEU A 80 -0.18 -8.24 -4.19
N GLY A 81 -0.87 -9.34 -4.43
CA GLY A 81 -0.70 -10.54 -3.64
C GLY A 81 0.71 -11.09 -3.75
N ILE A 82 1.24 -11.12 -4.96
CA ILE A 82 2.60 -11.61 -5.19
C ILE A 82 3.61 -10.73 -4.44
N ALA A 83 3.44 -9.43 -4.52
CA ALA A 83 4.35 -8.51 -3.84
C ALA A 83 4.32 -8.71 -2.33
N ALA A 84 3.16 -9.06 -1.79
CA ALA A 84 3.00 -9.31 -0.36
C ALA A 84 3.48 -10.71 0.04
N GLY A 85 3.91 -11.52 -0.91
CA GLY A 85 4.39 -12.85 -0.60
C GLY A 85 3.28 -13.86 -0.40
N LEU A 86 2.11 -13.60 -0.95
CA LEU A 86 0.94 -14.46 -0.77
C LEU A 86 0.79 -15.39 -1.96
N PRO A 87 0.27 -16.60 -1.75
CA PRO A 87 -0.01 -17.51 -2.86
C PRO A 87 -1.30 -17.17 -3.60
N VAL A 88 -2.01 -16.12 -3.17
CA VAL A 88 -3.29 -15.74 -3.76
C VAL A 88 -3.31 -14.23 -3.96
N SER A 89 -4.29 -13.75 -4.73
CA SER A 89 -4.48 -12.32 -4.91
C SER A 89 -5.00 -11.68 -3.62
N THR A 90 -4.82 -10.37 -3.49
CA THR A 90 -5.35 -9.64 -2.35
C THR A 90 -5.89 -8.30 -2.82
N SER A 91 -7.01 -7.88 -2.22
CA SER A 91 -7.64 -6.62 -2.57
C SER A 91 -6.87 -5.43 -2.02
N SER A 92 -6.19 -5.60 -0.90
CA SER A 92 -5.49 -4.50 -0.26
C SER A 92 -4.47 -5.04 0.73
N VAL A 93 -3.50 -4.19 1.07
CA VAL A 93 -2.44 -4.51 2.01
C VAL A 93 -2.17 -3.28 2.84
N ALA A 94 -2.04 -3.44 4.15
CA ALA A 94 -1.64 -2.37 5.05
C ALA A 94 -0.29 -2.72 5.65
N VAL A 95 0.62 -1.74 5.66
CA VAL A 95 1.92 -1.90 6.28
C VAL A 95 1.80 -1.47 7.73
N ILE A 96 2.08 -2.39 8.64
CA ILE A 96 2.01 -2.11 10.07
C ILE A 96 3.39 -1.74 10.59
N ASP A 97 4.41 -2.45 10.13
CA ASP A 97 5.80 -2.16 10.47
C ASP A 97 6.54 -2.04 9.16
N ALA A 98 7.01 -0.84 8.86
CA ALA A 98 7.60 -0.56 7.55
C ALA A 98 8.97 -1.22 7.37
N GLY A 99 9.67 -1.55 8.45
CA GLY A 99 10.98 -2.16 8.31
C GLY A 99 11.91 -1.27 7.51
N GLU A 100 12.51 -1.84 6.47
CA GLU A 100 13.47 -1.12 5.64
C GLU A 100 12.81 -0.10 4.71
N ALA A 101 11.51 -0.17 4.55
CA ALA A 101 10.80 0.72 3.64
C ALA A 101 10.32 2.00 4.31
N GLU A 102 10.69 2.23 5.55
CA GLU A 102 10.18 3.38 6.29
C GLU A 102 10.51 4.69 5.60
N GLU A 103 11.73 4.84 5.12
CA GLU A 103 12.11 6.08 4.45
C GLU A 103 11.41 6.26 3.12
N ASP A 104 11.18 5.16 2.41
CA ASP A 104 10.45 5.24 1.14
C ASP A 104 9.03 5.74 1.37
N ILE A 105 8.41 5.27 2.45
CA ILE A 105 7.06 5.70 2.79
C ILE A 105 7.06 7.16 3.20
N LYS A 106 8.04 7.57 3.97
CA LYS A 106 8.15 8.98 4.38
C LYS A 106 8.31 9.90 3.18
N THR A 107 9.03 9.44 2.17
CA THR A 107 9.20 10.22 0.95
C THR A 107 7.86 10.45 0.27
N LEU A 108 7.00 9.42 0.24
CA LEU A 108 5.67 9.58 -0.32
C LEU A 108 4.87 10.63 0.42
N VAL A 109 4.95 10.63 1.74
CA VAL A 109 4.22 11.60 2.55
C VAL A 109 4.72 13.01 2.28
N SER A 110 6.03 13.18 2.22
CA SER A 110 6.58 14.52 2.07
C SER A 110 6.33 15.10 0.69
N GLU A 111 6.00 14.27 -0.29
CA GLU A 111 5.66 14.78 -1.61
C GLU A 111 4.24 15.27 -1.72
N LYS A 112 3.46 15.04 -0.71
CA LYS A 112 2.09 15.54 -0.68
C LYS A 112 2.05 16.91 -0.04
#